data_3dc9b37c25e216fac4248697605c6445
#
_entry.id   3dc9b37c25e216fac4248697605c6445
#
_cell.length_a   1.000
_cell.length_b   1.000
_cell.length_c   1.000
_cell.angle_alpha   90.00
_cell.angle_beta   90.00
_cell.angle_gamma   90.00
#
_symmetry.space_group_name_H-M   'P 1'
#
loop_
_entity.id
_entity.type
_entity.pdbx_description
1 polymer ?
#
loop_
_entity_poly.entity_id
_entity_poly.type
_entity_poly.pdbx_seq_one_letter_code
_entity_poly.pdbx_strand_id
1 'polypeptide(L)'
;LIQAKRVAGLLVLGATLAVPLSAQSLDPPAPPDLGRFLPADGSTEDGRRTLAAFPRNLGRGLVGVFSKDSLAPLLIGGAASGGSSFFDTRTRSALSSPGSLFGNVGDTGGSFPVMAPIALGLFASGRLVGDGRFRAASYDITEALILSEVYGEVLKRAVHRTRPDGSDNFSFPSDHTSAAFAWATVANAHYGAKVGIPSYLVASAIGASRLVKDKHYLSDVLAGATLGYIVGRTVVRENGEPPARRTRVGLVPSTDAKGTGAGVGLSVEW
;
A
#
# COMPACT_ATOMS: atom_id res chain seq x y z
N LEU A 1 -28.23 -13.00 -27.25
CA LEU A 1 -28.71 -13.54 -25.94
C LEU A 1 -27.85 -14.73 -25.51
N ILE A 2 -26.53 -14.61 -25.29
CA ILE A 2 -25.66 -15.58 -24.60
C ILE A 2 -24.30 -14.88 -24.44
N GLN A 3 -24.04 -14.19 -23.33
CA GLN A 3 -22.66 -13.90 -22.85
C GLN A 3 -22.62 -13.21 -21.48
N ALA A 4 -23.53 -13.58 -20.58
CA ALA A 4 -23.54 -13.00 -19.22
C ALA A 4 -23.13 -13.98 -18.10
N LYS A 5 -22.30 -15.00 -18.39
CA LYS A 5 -22.02 -16.08 -17.40
C LYS A 5 -20.55 -16.42 -17.18
N ARG A 6 -19.59 -15.51 -17.32
CA ARG A 6 -18.17 -15.85 -17.06
C ARG A 6 -17.35 -14.84 -16.24
N VAL A 7 -17.96 -13.97 -15.45
CA VAL A 7 -17.21 -13.00 -14.63
C VAL A 7 -17.15 -13.34 -13.13
N ALA A 8 -17.76 -14.43 -12.70
CA ALA A 8 -17.89 -14.75 -11.27
C ALA A 8 -16.85 -15.74 -10.71
N GLY A 9 -15.71 -15.94 -11.34
CA GLY A 9 -14.82 -17.07 -11.00
C GLY A 9 -13.37 -16.77 -10.64
N LEU A 10 -12.93 -15.54 -10.39
CA LEU A 10 -11.50 -15.27 -10.19
C LEU A 10 -11.16 -14.35 -9.01
N LEU A 11 -11.92 -14.40 -7.94
CA LEU A 11 -11.65 -13.60 -6.72
C LEU A 11 -11.53 -14.46 -5.45
N VAL A 12 -11.09 -15.73 -5.55
CA VAL A 12 -10.79 -16.54 -4.36
C VAL A 12 -9.49 -17.31 -4.59
N LEU A 13 -8.38 -16.68 -4.30
CA LEU A 13 -7.18 -17.36 -3.81
C LEU A 13 -6.80 -16.71 -2.48
N GLY A 14 -7.74 -16.77 -1.53
CA GLY A 14 -7.45 -16.62 -0.13
C GLY A 14 -7.18 -18.02 0.43
N ALA A 15 -5.95 -18.28 0.85
CA ALA A 15 -5.63 -19.47 1.62
C ALA A 15 -6.43 -19.43 2.93
N THR A 16 -7.51 -20.20 3.03
CA THR A 16 -8.21 -20.48 4.28
C THR A 16 -7.36 -21.43 5.11
N LEU A 17 -6.52 -20.89 5.97
CA LEU A 17 -6.02 -21.64 7.12
C LEU A 17 -7.13 -21.62 8.18
N ALA A 18 -7.89 -22.69 8.28
CA ALA A 18 -8.83 -22.92 9.37
C ALA A 18 -8.04 -23.09 10.67
N VAL A 19 -8.05 -22.06 11.51
CA VAL A 19 -7.58 -22.14 12.88
C VAL A 19 -8.77 -22.50 13.76
N PRO A 20 -8.72 -23.57 14.59
CA PRO A 20 -9.82 -23.87 15.51
C PRO A 20 -9.94 -22.75 16.56
N LEU A 21 -11.10 -22.11 16.61
CA LEU A 21 -11.46 -21.13 17.63
C LEU A 21 -11.69 -21.89 18.94
N SER A 22 -10.74 -21.85 19.88
CA SER A 22 -11.03 -22.13 21.27
C SER A 22 -11.66 -20.89 21.90
N ALA A 23 -12.89 -21.03 22.38
CA ALA A 23 -13.61 -19.96 23.07
C ALA A 23 -12.93 -19.67 24.42
N GLN A 24 -12.03 -18.69 24.43
CA GLN A 24 -11.66 -17.97 25.66
C GLN A 24 -12.51 -16.70 25.70
N SER A 25 -13.07 -16.41 26.88
CA SER A 25 -13.79 -15.18 27.15
C SER A 25 -12.90 -13.98 26.81
N LEU A 26 -13.15 -13.39 25.65
CA LEU A 26 -12.49 -12.18 25.23
C LEU A 26 -13.23 -11.01 25.88
N ASP A 27 -12.69 -10.51 26.98
CA ASP A 27 -12.94 -9.10 27.28
C ASP A 27 -12.61 -8.28 26.04
N PRO A 28 -13.47 -7.36 25.61
CA PRO A 28 -13.17 -6.53 24.46
C PRO A 28 -11.83 -5.83 24.73
N PRO A 29 -10.88 -5.87 23.79
CA PRO A 29 -9.63 -5.17 23.97
C PRO A 29 -9.94 -3.73 24.32
N ALA A 30 -9.30 -3.21 25.36
CA ALA A 30 -9.41 -1.81 25.73
C ALA A 30 -9.25 -0.96 24.45
N PRO A 31 -10.12 0.04 24.23
CA PRO A 31 -10.00 0.88 23.05
C PRO A 31 -8.56 1.38 22.98
N PRO A 32 -7.95 1.39 21.78
CA PRO A 32 -6.58 1.84 21.64
C PRO A 32 -6.47 3.22 22.28
N ASP A 33 -5.51 3.37 23.17
CA ASP A 33 -5.22 4.65 23.83
C ASP A 33 -4.80 5.67 22.75
N LEU A 34 -5.79 6.38 22.23
CA LEU A 34 -5.62 7.42 21.22
C LEU A 34 -4.85 8.62 21.78
N GLY A 35 -4.76 8.75 23.11
CA GLY A 35 -3.97 9.77 23.79
C GLY A 35 -2.46 9.64 23.55
N ARG A 36 -1.98 8.44 23.20
CA ARG A 36 -0.56 8.19 22.91
C ARG A 36 -0.09 8.76 21.55
N PHE A 37 -1.04 9.15 20.68
CA PHE A 37 -0.76 9.68 19.35
C PHE A 37 -0.99 11.18 19.22
N LEU A 38 -1.51 11.80 20.28
CA LEU A 38 -1.61 13.25 20.39
C LEU A 38 -0.51 13.70 21.35
N PRO A 39 0.27 14.75 21.04
CA PRO A 39 1.09 15.40 22.05
C PRO A 39 0.16 15.78 23.22
N ALA A 40 0.50 15.37 24.42
CA ALA A 40 -0.30 15.62 25.62
C ALA A 40 -0.44 17.11 25.97
N ASP A 41 0.29 17.97 25.27
CA ASP A 41 0.39 19.41 25.51
C ASP A 41 -0.30 20.28 24.45
N GLY A 42 -1.02 19.69 23.50
CA GLY A 42 -1.66 20.45 22.41
C GLY A 42 -0.64 21.17 21.52
N SER A 43 0.65 20.79 21.59
CA SER A 43 1.66 21.39 20.75
C SER A 43 1.33 21.13 19.28
N THR A 44 1.27 22.18 18.49
CA THR A 44 1.12 22.15 17.03
C THR A 44 2.40 21.70 16.34
N GLU A 45 3.32 21.09 17.08
CA GLU A 45 4.58 20.64 16.55
C GLU A 45 4.36 19.43 15.62
N ASP A 46 4.37 19.73 14.32
CA ASP A 46 4.32 18.73 13.25
C ASP A 46 5.53 17.77 13.27
N GLY A 47 6.33 17.80 14.31
CA GLY A 47 7.60 17.13 14.40
C GLY A 47 8.51 17.51 13.22
N ARG A 48 8.83 16.54 12.35
CA ARG A 48 9.62 16.80 11.14
C ARG A 48 8.80 17.30 9.95
N ARG A 49 7.46 17.38 10.05
CA ARG A 49 6.51 17.64 8.95
C ARG A 49 6.24 19.14 8.72
N THR A 50 7.25 19.97 8.81
CA THR A 50 7.14 21.41 8.52
C THR A 50 7.35 21.70 7.04
N LEU A 51 6.81 22.82 6.54
CA LEU A 51 7.03 23.26 5.15
C LEU A 51 8.52 23.47 4.86
N ALA A 52 9.26 24.06 5.81
CA ALA A 52 10.70 24.28 5.66
C ALA A 52 11.50 22.96 5.61
N ALA A 53 11.00 21.90 6.23
CA ALA A 53 11.64 20.60 6.23
C ALA A 53 11.30 19.76 4.98
N PHE A 54 10.28 20.14 4.19
CA PHE A 54 9.76 19.33 3.08
C PHE A 54 10.85 18.92 2.08
N PRO A 55 11.73 19.80 1.56
CA PRO A 55 12.79 19.38 0.64
C PRO A 55 13.78 18.40 1.26
N ARG A 56 14.13 18.60 2.54
CA ARG A 56 15.01 17.68 3.26
C ARG A 56 14.35 16.32 3.52
N ASN A 57 13.04 16.30 3.79
CA ASN A 57 12.30 15.07 3.99
C ASN A 57 12.22 14.27 2.69
N LEU A 58 11.92 14.93 1.56
CA LEU A 58 12.00 14.30 0.23
C LEU A 58 13.38 13.66 -0.01
N GLY A 59 14.47 14.37 0.29
CA GLY A 59 15.82 13.84 0.17
C GLY A 59 16.06 12.60 1.05
N ARG A 60 15.56 12.61 2.30
CA ARG A 60 15.62 11.44 3.20
C ARG A 60 14.77 10.29 2.68
N GLY A 61 13.56 10.57 2.21
CA GLY A 61 12.69 9.57 1.61
C GLY A 61 13.32 8.91 0.37
N LEU A 62 13.97 9.69 -0.50
CA LEU A 62 14.72 9.15 -1.65
C LEU A 62 15.82 8.17 -1.24
N VAL A 63 16.58 8.47 -0.18
CA VAL A 63 17.63 7.55 0.28
C VAL A 63 17.05 6.41 1.13
N GLY A 64 16.04 6.70 1.92
CA GLY A 64 15.44 5.78 2.89
C GLY A 64 14.80 4.54 2.26
N VAL A 65 14.36 4.61 1.00
CA VAL A 65 13.84 3.46 0.24
C VAL A 65 14.90 2.33 0.14
N PHE A 66 16.18 2.66 0.12
CA PHE A 66 17.28 1.67 0.07
C PHE A 66 17.71 1.14 1.45
N SER A 67 16.90 1.38 2.48
CA SER A 67 17.19 0.87 3.82
C SER A 67 17.00 -0.65 3.94
N LYS A 68 17.60 -1.25 4.98
CA LYS A 68 17.43 -2.67 5.28
C LYS A 68 15.96 -3.07 5.51
N ASP A 69 15.13 -2.14 5.99
CA ASP A 69 13.71 -2.38 6.22
C ASP A 69 12.92 -2.57 4.92
N SER A 70 13.45 -2.08 3.80
CA SER A 70 12.84 -2.25 2.47
C SER A 70 13.22 -3.56 1.80
N LEU A 71 14.25 -4.27 2.32
CA LEU A 71 14.79 -5.47 1.66
C LEU A 71 13.75 -6.59 1.60
N ALA A 72 13.08 -6.90 2.71
CA ALA A 72 12.08 -7.98 2.72
C ALA A 72 10.87 -7.67 1.80
N PRO A 73 10.22 -6.48 1.86
CA PRO A 73 9.19 -6.11 0.90
C PRO A 73 9.68 -6.14 -0.56
N LEU A 74 10.91 -5.69 -0.82
CA LEU A 74 11.49 -5.70 -2.16
C LEU A 74 11.70 -7.11 -2.70
N LEU A 75 12.22 -8.02 -1.87
CA LEU A 75 12.42 -9.42 -2.26
C LEU A 75 11.08 -10.13 -2.50
N ILE A 76 10.11 -9.96 -1.60
CA ILE A 76 8.78 -10.57 -1.74
C ILE A 76 8.06 -10.01 -2.97
N GLY A 77 8.00 -8.70 -3.10
CA GLY A 77 7.32 -8.03 -4.21
C GLY A 77 8.04 -8.25 -5.54
N GLY A 78 9.37 -8.25 -5.54
CA GLY A 78 10.19 -8.57 -6.71
C GLY A 78 9.97 -10.02 -7.18
N ALA A 79 9.92 -10.98 -6.26
CA ALA A 79 9.60 -12.37 -6.56
C ALA A 79 8.16 -12.51 -7.08
N ALA A 80 7.20 -11.82 -6.46
CA ALA A 80 5.80 -11.82 -6.92
C ALA A 80 5.66 -11.22 -8.32
N SER A 81 6.30 -10.06 -8.57
CA SER A 81 6.31 -9.43 -9.90
C SER A 81 7.02 -10.30 -10.94
N GLY A 82 8.23 -10.78 -10.64
CA GLY A 82 8.98 -11.64 -11.54
C GLY A 82 8.26 -12.97 -11.83
N GLY A 83 7.73 -13.63 -10.79
CA GLY A 83 6.97 -14.86 -10.94
C GLY A 83 5.66 -14.68 -11.72
N SER A 84 4.98 -13.55 -11.55
CA SER A 84 3.73 -13.27 -12.28
C SER A 84 3.96 -12.96 -13.76
N SER A 85 5.17 -12.60 -14.16
CA SER A 85 5.49 -12.32 -15.58
C SER A 85 5.22 -13.49 -16.50
N PHE A 86 5.34 -14.73 -16.00
CA PHE A 86 4.96 -15.94 -16.73
C PHE A 86 3.46 -16.04 -17.05
N PHE A 87 2.64 -15.29 -16.32
CA PHE A 87 1.18 -15.26 -16.49
C PHE A 87 0.66 -14.00 -17.19
N ASP A 88 1.54 -13.06 -17.56
CA ASP A 88 1.17 -11.76 -18.14
C ASP A 88 0.27 -11.91 -19.38
N THR A 89 0.66 -12.74 -20.33
CA THR A 89 -0.12 -12.98 -21.55
C THR A 89 -1.48 -13.62 -21.25
N ARG A 90 -1.52 -14.59 -20.34
CA ARG A 90 -2.75 -15.28 -19.95
C ARG A 90 -3.71 -14.32 -19.22
N THR A 91 -3.18 -13.52 -18.30
CA THR A 91 -3.96 -12.54 -17.55
C THR A 91 -4.51 -11.47 -18.48
N ARG A 92 -3.69 -10.97 -19.41
CA ARG A 92 -4.10 -10.03 -20.45
C ARG A 92 -5.28 -10.58 -21.26
N SER A 93 -5.15 -11.79 -21.83
CA SER A 93 -6.22 -12.40 -22.64
C SER A 93 -7.52 -12.66 -21.87
N ALA A 94 -7.43 -12.86 -20.55
CA ALA A 94 -8.58 -13.11 -19.69
C ALA A 94 -9.30 -11.82 -19.23
N LEU A 95 -8.57 -10.73 -19.03
CA LEU A 95 -9.07 -9.52 -18.35
C LEU A 95 -9.21 -8.29 -19.26
N SER A 96 -8.49 -8.24 -20.40
CA SER A 96 -8.49 -7.06 -21.27
C SER A 96 -9.91 -6.73 -21.77
N SER A 97 -10.37 -5.54 -21.42
CA SER A 97 -11.66 -4.97 -21.83
C SER A 97 -11.55 -3.43 -21.79
N PRO A 98 -10.80 -2.81 -22.73
CA PRO A 98 -10.39 -1.40 -22.65
C PRO A 98 -11.56 -0.41 -22.62
N GLY A 99 -12.72 -0.77 -23.15
CA GLY A 99 -13.93 0.07 -23.18
C GLY A 99 -14.80 -0.03 -21.92
N SER A 100 -14.42 -0.85 -20.93
CA SER A 100 -15.24 -1.07 -19.73
C SER A 100 -15.30 0.17 -18.84
N LEU A 101 -16.46 0.40 -18.20
CA LEU A 101 -16.63 1.47 -17.20
C LEU A 101 -15.64 1.32 -16.05
N PHE A 102 -15.44 0.10 -15.55
CA PHE A 102 -14.49 -0.18 -14.48
C PHE A 102 -13.06 0.25 -14.86
N GLY A 103 -12.62 -0.12 -16.08
CA GLY A 103 -11.32 0.31 -16.59
C GLY A 103 -11.19 1.83 -16.63
N ASN A 104 -12.21 2.53 -17.17
CA ASN A 104 -12.21 3.97 -17.30
C ASN A 104 -12.19 4.70 -15.96
N VAL A 105 -13.02 4.29 -15.02
CA VAL A 105 -13.08 4.90 -13.67
C VAL A 105 -11.76 4.72 -12.93
N GLY A 106 -11.17 3.53 -12.95
CA GLY A 106 -9.88 3.28 -12.29
C GLY A 106 -8.70 3.97 -12.98
N ASP A 107 -8.74 4.09 -14.31
CA ASP A 107 -7.75 4.84 -15.09
C ASP A 107 -7.74 6.33 -14.72
N THR A 108 -8.91 6.93 -14.67
CA THR A 108 -9.03 8.34 -14.29
C THR A 108 -8.69 8.54 -12.80
N GLY A 109 -9.30 7.74 -11.90
CA GLY A 109 -9.17 7.91 -10.45
C GLY A 109 -7.76 7.67 -9.92
N GLY A 110 -6.98 6.79 -10.54
CA GLY A 110 -5.60 6.51 -10.15
C GLY A 110 -4.55 7.38 -10.88
N SER A 111 -4.98 8.26 -11.79
CA SER A 111 -4.05 9.07 -12.58
C SER A 111 -3.43 10.20 -11.76
N PHE A 112 -2.16 10.52 -12.04
CA PHE A 112 -1.46 11.63 -11.38
C PHE A 112 -2.18 12.96 -11.50
N PRO A 113 -2.74 13.36 -12.67
CA PRO A 113 -3.53 14.59 -12.80
C PRO A 113 -4.76 14.68 -11.87
N VAL A 114 -5.27 13.54 -11.36
CA VAL A 114 -6.37 13.50 -10.40
C VAL A 114 -5.85 13.39 -8.98
N MET A 115 -4.91 12.50 -8.74
CA MET A 115 -4.42 12.24 -7.37
C MET A 115 -3.59 13.42 -6.82
N ALA A 116 -2.79 14.09 -7.65
CA ALA A 116 -1.94 15.18 -7.20
C ALA A 116 -2.74 16.41 -6.72
N PRO A 117 -3.75 16.94 -7.45
CA PRO A 117 -4.59 18.01 -6.92
C PRO A 117 -5.35 17.64 -5.64
N ILE A 118 -5.83 16.40 -5.53
CA ILE A 118 -6.48 15.92 -4.30
C ILE A 118 -5.49 15.93 -3.14
N ALA A 119 -4.28 15.39 -3.34
CA ALA A 119 -3.25 15.38 -2.30
C ALA A 119 -2.82 16.80 -1.88
N LEU A 120 -2.66 17.72 -2.85
CA LEU A 120 -2.35 19.11 -2.56
C LEU A 120 -3.49 19.81 -1.83
N GLY A 121 -4.74 19.53 -2.19
CA GLY A 121 -5.92 20.03 -1.49
C GLY A 121 -5.98 19.53 -0.03
N LEU A 122 -5.71 18.25 0.19
CA LEU A 122 -5.61 17.67 1.54
C LEU A 122 -4.44 18.25 2.32
N PHE A 123 -3.29 18.44 1.68
CA PHE A 123 -2.13 19.07 2.28
C PHE A 123 -2.43 20.49 2.73
N ALA A 124 -3.03 21.32 1.86
CA ALA A 124 -3.44 22.69 2.20
C ALA A 124 -4.47 22.68 3.33
N SER A 125 -5.51 21.83 3.24
CA SER A 125 -6.52 21.68 4.29
C SER A 125 -5.90 21.25 5.62
N GLY A 126 -4.93 20.34 5.61
CA GLY A 126 -4.19 19.91 6.79
C GLY A 126 -3.42 21.03 7.46
N ARG A 127 -3.00 22.07 6.71
CA ARG A 127 -2.36 23.28 7.29
C ARG A 127 -3.37 24.23 7.96
N LEU A 128 -4.64 24.16 7.59
CA LEU A 128 -5.70 25.03 8.09
C LEU A 128 -6.50 24.41 9.24
N VAL A 129 -6.56 23.09 9.30
CA VAL A 129 -7.29 22.34 10.33
C VAL A 129 -6.35 22.04 11.51
N GLY A 130 -6.89 22.17 12.75
CA GLY A 130 -6.11 21.93 13.97
C GLY A 130 -5.83 20.46 14.31
N ASP A 131 -6.27 19.51 13.50
CA ASP A 131 -6.03 18.07 13.73
C ASP A 131 -4.61 17.70 13.31
N GLY A 132 -3.75 17.42 14.28
CA GLY A 132 -2.35 17.05 14.06
C GLY A 132 -2.18 15.77 13.26
N ARG A 133 -3.11 14.77 13.41
CA ARG A 133 -3.05 13.51 12.64
C ARG A 133 -3.37 13.75 11.18
N PHE A 134 -4.43 14.49 10.87
CA PHE A 134 -4.79 14.82 9.51
C PHE A 134 -3.70 15.63 8.82
N ARG A 135 -3.09 16.58 9.55
CA ARG A 135 -1.95 17.37 9.09
C ARG A 135 -0.75 16.48 8.74
N ALA A 136 -0.40 15.53 9.62
CA ALA A 136 0.69 14.61 9.40
C ALA A 136 0.40 13.65 8.22
N ALA A 137 -0.80 13.08 8.18
CA ALA A 137 -1.19 12.15 7.10
C ALA A 137 -1.19 12.83 5.72
N SER A 138 -1.75 14.04 5.63
CA SER A 138 -1.78 14.80 4.37
C SER A 138 -0.39 15.18 3.86
N TYR A 139 0.53 15.50 4.78
CA TYR A 139 1.94 15.74 4.47
C TYR A 139 2.61 14.49 3.90
N ASP A 140 2.51 13.37 4.62
CA ASP A 140 3.14 12.11 4.23
C ASP A 140 2.55 11.55 2.93
N ILE A 141 1.24 11.68 2.70
CA ILE A 141 0.61 11.32 1.43
C ILE A 141 1.22 12.11 0.26
N THR A 142 1.34 13.43 0.42
CA THR A 142 1.89 14.28 -0.63
C THR A 142 3.35 13.92 -0.94
N GLU A 143 4.15 13.72 0.09
CA GLU A 143 5.54 13.29 -0.06
C GLU A 143 5.64 11.91 -0.74
N ALA A 144 4.84 10.95 -0.29
CA ALA A 144 4.83 9.60 -0.83
C ALA A 144 4.40 9.55 -2.31
N LEU A 145 3.44 10.38 -2.72
CA LEU A 145 3.04 10.47 -4.13
C LEU A 145 4.17 11.03 -4.99
N ILE A 146 4.85 12.08 -4.55
CA ILE A 146 5.99 12.66 -5.28
C ILE A 146 7.10 11.63 -5.42
N LEU A 147 7.45 10.94 -4.34
CA LEU A 147 8.50 9.91 -4.38
C LEU A 147 8.12 8.71 -5.25
N SER A 148 6.86 8.28 -5.20
CA SER A 148 6.35 7.20 -6.06
C SER A 148 6.49 7.57 -7.55
N GLU A 149 6.17 8.79 -7.90
CA GLU A 149 6.30 9.28 -9.28
C GLU A 149 7.77 9.33 -9.71
N VAL A 150 8.65 9.88 -8.87
CA VAL A 150 10.10 9.95 -9.16
C VAL A 150 10.67 8.56 -9.40
N TYR A 151 10.39 7.60 -8.53
CA TYR A 151 10.87 6.23 -8.70
C TYR A 151 10.23 5.52 -9.89
N GLY A 152 8.94 5.74 -10.12
CA GLY A 152 8.22 5.21 -11.27
C GLY A 152 8.88 5.66 -12.58
N GLU A 153 9.14 6.96 -12.72
CA GLU A 153 9.79 7.53 -13.90
C GLU A 153 11.23 7.02 -14.12
N VAL A 154 12.01 6.89 -13.04
CA VAL A 154 13.36 6.32 -13.14
C VAL A 154 13.31 4.87 -13.62
N LEU A 155 12.43 4.06 -13.03
CA LEU A 155 12.29 2.63 -13.39
C LEU A 155 11.74 2.46 -14.81
N LYS A 156 10.79 3.28 -15.26
CA LYS A 156 10.28 3.25 -16.64
C LYS A 156 11.37 3.47 -17.67
N ARG A 157 12.20 4.47 -17.44
CA ARG A 157 13.32 4.78 -18.34
C ARG A 157 14.40 3.71 -18.29
N ALA A 158 14.63 3.09 -17.14
CA ALA A 158 15.62 2.01 -17.00
C ALA A 158 15.16 0.70 -17.64
N VAL A 159 13.89 0.32 -17.48
CA VAL A 159 13.33 -0.96 -17.96
C VAL A 159 12.85 -0.86 -19.41
N HIS A 160 12.26 0.26 -19.81
CA HIS A 160 11.78 0.56 -21.15
C HIS A 160 10.88 -0.54 -21.76
N ARG A 161 9.91 -1.01 -20.95
CA ARG A 161 9.01 -2.11 -21.31
C ARG A 161 7.83 -1.62 -22.13
N THR A 162 7.58 -2.25 -23.29
CA THR A 162 6.40 -1.97 -24.12
C THR A 162 5.10 -2.33 -23.41
N ARG A 163 4.09 -1.46 -23.48
CA ARG A 163 2.75 -1.72 -22.91
C ARG A 163 2.04 -2.85 -23.65
N PRO A 164 1.08 -3.54 -22.98
CA PRO A 164 0.27 -4.56 -23.63
C PRO A 164 -0.46 -4.06 -24.89
N ASP A 165 -0.98 -2.81 -24.87
CA ASP A 165 -1.68 -2.19 -26.01
C ASP A 165 -0.74 -1.60 -27.07
N GLY A 166 0.58 -1.64 -26.85
CA GLY A 166 1.58 -1.10 -27.78
C GLY A 166 1.66 0.44 -27.83
N SER A 167 0.99 1.17 -26.94
CA SER A 167 0.89 2.63 -27.00
C SER A 167 2.22 3.34 -26.72
N ASP A 168 3.06 2.80 -25.85
CA ASP A 168 4.40 3.32 -25.52
C ASP A 168 5.28 2.24 -24.86
N ASN A 169 6.50 2.63 -24.44
CA ASN A 169 7.47 1.74 -23.78
C ASN A 169 7.63 2.04 -22.27
N PHE A 170 6.60 2.52 -21.61
CA PHE A 170 6.62 2.90 -20.20
C PHE A 170 5.65 2.06 -19.37
N SER A 171 5.62 0.73 -19.64
CA SER A 171 4.73 -0.18 -18.94
C SER A 171 5.15 -0.46 -17.50
N PHE A 172 6.44 -0.60 -17.22
CA PHE A 172 6.97 -1.03 -15.93
C PHE A 172 7.64 0.11 -15.15
N PRO A 173 7.30 0.26 -13.86
CA PRO A 173 6.14 -0.28 -13.15
C PRO A 173 4.85 0.52 -13.41
N SER A 174 3.71 0.08 -12.85
CA SER A 174 2.45 0.83 -12.93
C SER A 174 2.39 1.97 -11.92
N ASP A 175 2.45 3.25 -12.38
CA ASP A 175 2.39 4.43 -11.51
C ASP A 175 1.05 4.58 -10.81
N HIS A 176 -0.07 4.36 -11.50
CA HIS A 176 -1.39 4.39 -10.89
C HIS A 176 -1.46 3.47 -9.67
N THR A 177 -0.91 2.26 -9.81
CA THR A 177 -0.86 1.29 -8.72
C THR A 177 0.10 1.75 -7.64
N SER A 178 1.28 2.25 -7.99
CA SER A 178 2.28 2.73 -7.05
C SER A 178 1.74 3.89 -6.21
N ALA A 179 1.16 4.91 -6.83
CA ALA A 179 0.57 6.05 -6.15
C ALA A 179 -0.57 5.62 -5.20
N ALA A 180 -1.48 4.75 -5.67
CA ALA A 180 -2.60 4.28 -4.86
C ALA A 180 -2.15 3.45 -3.65
N PHE A 181 -1.15 2.57 -3.81
CA PHE A 181 -0.58 1.79 -2.71
C PHE A 181 0.23 2.65 -1.74
N ALA A 182 0.95 3.66 -2.23
CA ALA A 182 1.65 4.61 -1.37
C ALA A 182 0.65 5.37 -0.47
N TRP A 183 -0.43 5.88 -1.07
CA TRP A 183 -1.53 6.50 -0.31
C TRP A 183 -2.12 5.55 0.73
N ALA A 184 -2.50 4.33 0.32
CA ALA A 184 -3.10 3.33 1.21
C ALA A 184 -2.17 2.98 2.39
N THR A 185 -0.86 2.89 2.13
CA THR A 185 0.15 2.59 3.15
C THR A 185 0.26 3.71 4.18
N VAL A 186 0.31 4.97 3.73
CA VAL A 186 0.31 6.13 4.62
C VAL A 186 -0.99 6.21 5.41
N ALA A 187 -2.15 6.04 4.75
CA ALA A 187 -3.45 6.05 5.42
C ALA A 187 -3.55 4.96 6.50
N ASN A 188 -3.06 3.75 6.20
CA ASN A 188 -3.00 2.66 7.18
C ASN A 188 -2.09 2.99 8.36
N ALA A 189 -0.95 3.61 8.13
CA ALA A 189 -0.02 3.99 9.18
C ALA A 189 -0.62 5.03 10.15
N HIS A 190 -1.35 6.01 9.62
CA HIS A 190 -1.94 7.08 10.44
C HIS A 190 -3.28 6.72 11.08
N TYR A 191 -4.12 5.92 10.41
CA TYR A 191 -5.50 5.67 10.83
C TYR A 191 -5.77 4.19 11.17
N GLY A 192 -4.78 3.31 11.00
CA GLY A 192 -4.91 1.88 11.28
C GLY A 192 -5.78 1.13 10.27
N ALA A 193 -6.07 -0.14 10.59
CA ALA A 193 -6.72 -1.08 9.66
C ALA A 193 -8.14 -0.63 9.21
N LYS A 194 -8.86 0.12 10.03
CA LYS A 194 -10.21 0.60 9.69
C LYS A 194 -10.24 1.48 8.43
N VAL A 195 -9.19 2.26 8.21
CA VAL A 195 -9.01 3.09 7.00
C VAL A 195 -8.07 2.40 6.02
N GLY A 196 -7.04 1.73 6.51
CA GLY A 196 -6.04 1.05 5.70
C GLY A 196 -6.62 -0.04 4.82
N ILE A 197 -7.45 -0.95 5.36
CA ILE A 197 -8.04 -2.05 4.58
C ILE A 197 -8.89 -1.51 3.41
N PRO A 198 -9.87 -0.60 3.62
CA PRO A 198 -10.58 0.01 2.51
C PRO A 198 -9.68 0.70 1.49
N SER A 199 -8.63 1.41 1.95
CA SER A 199 -7.69 2.08 1.06
C SER A 199 -6.90 1.09 0.19
N TYR A 200 -6.44 -0.03 0.74
CA TYR A 200 -5.79 -1.08 -0.04
C TYR A 200 -6.73 -1.77 -1.01
N LEU A 201 -8.02 -1.94 -0.68
CA LEU A 201 -9.02 -2.47 -1.61
C LEU A 201 -9.21 -1.53 -2.80
N VAL A 202 -9.30 -0.23 -2.56
CA VAL A 202 -9.36 0.78 -3.62
C VAL A 202 -8.08 0.77 -4.47
N ALA A 203 -6.91 0.72 -3.85
CA ALA A 203 -5.64 0.64 -4.55
C ALA A 203 -5.54 -0.62 -5.43
N SER A 204 -6.02 -1.76 -4.93
CA SER A 204 -6.09 -3.02 -5.67
C SER A 204 -7.08 -2.93 -6.87
N ALA A 205 -8.21 -2.27 -6.69
CA ALA A 205 -9.17 -2.03 -7.76
C ALA A 205 -8.57 -1.12 -8.85
N ILE A 206 -7.82 -0.07 -8.46
CA ILE A 206 -7.07 0.77 -9.40
C ILE A 206 -6.05 -0.08 -10.16
N GLY A 207 -5.27 -0.92 -9.48
CA GLY A 207 -4.32 -1.83 -10.13
C GLY A 207 -5.01 -2.78 -11.12
N ALA A 208 -6.13 -3.40 -10.73
CA ALA A 208 -6.92 -4.27 -11.60
C ALA A 208 -7.47 -3.52 -12.83
N SER A 209 -7.86 -2.27 -12.68
CA SER A 209 -8.34 -1.46 -13.80
C SER A 209 -7.26 -1.28 -14.89
N ARG A 210 -5.97 -1.27 -14.49
CA ARG A 210 -4.85 -1.13 -15.43
C ARG A 210 -4.69 -2.37 -16.33
N LEU A 211 -5.00 -3.56 -15.78
CA LEU A 211 -5.05 -4.81 -16.55
C LEU A 211 -6.23 -4.79 -17.52
N VAL A 212 -7.39 -4.37 -17.04
CA VAL A 212 -8.61 -4.28 -17.85
C VAL A 212 -8.46 -3.27 -19.00
N LYS A 213 -7.76 -2.16 -18.77
CA LYS A 213 -7.46 -1.12 -19.78
C LYS A 213 -6.36 -1.53 -20.77
N ASP A 214 -5.74 -2.69 -20.60
CA ASP A 214 -4.61 -3.17 -21.42
C ASP A 214 -3.39 -2.23 -21.37
N LYS A 215 -3.23 -1.45 -20.28
CA LYS A 215 -2.14 -0.49 -20.11
C LYS A 215 -0.92 -1.07 -19.41
N HIS A 216 -1.12 -2.09 -18.57
CA HIS A 216 -0.07 -2.74 -17.79
C HIS A 216 -0.26 -4.25 -17.76
N TYR A 217 0.84 -4.99 -17.64
CA TYR A 217 0.83 -6.40 -17.31
C TYR A 217 0.63 -6.63 -15.81
N LEU A 218 0.28 -7.87 -15.43
CA LEU A 218 0.14 -8.23 -14.01
C LEU A 218 1.43 -7.96 -13.23
N SER A 219 2.57 -8.30 -13.81
CA SER A 219 3.88 -8.06 -13.21
C SER A 219 4.17 -6.58 -12.98
N ASP A 220 3.73 -5.68 -13.88
CA ASP A 220 3.89 -4.22 -13.70
C ASP A 220 3.03 -3.69 -12.54
N VAL A 221 1.82 -4.24 -12.39
CA VAL A 221 0.90 -3.90 -11.30
C VAL A 221 1.45 -4.34 -9.95
N LEU A 222 1.99 -5.56 -9.85
CA LEU A 222 2.60 -6.05 -8.60
C LEU A 222 3.88 -5.29 -8.25
N ALA A 223 4.70 -4.94 -9.25
CA ALA A 223 5.85 -4.07 -9.03
C ALA A 223 5.43 -2.69 -8.53
N GLY A 224 4.41 -2.08 -9.13
CA GLY A 224 3.85 -0.80 -8.69
C GLY A 224 3.32 -0.87 -7.27
N ALA A 225 2.55 -1.90 -6.91
CA ALA A 225 2.05 -2.10 -5.55
C ALA A 225 3.20 -2.21 -4.53
N THR A 226 4.25 -2.94 -4.87
CA THR A 226 5.45 -3.09 -4.04
C THR A 226 6.17 -1.77 -3.85
N LEU A 227 6.38 -1.02 -4.94
CA LEU A 227 7.01 0.29 -4.89
C LEU A 227 6.22 1.25 -4.01
N GLY A 228 4.91 1.36 -4.23
CA GLY A 228 4.05 2.23 -3.43
C GLY A 228 4.06 1.88 -1.94
N TYR A 229 4.00 0.58 -1.61
CA TYR A 229 4.11 0.12 -0.24
C TYR A 229 5.44 0.52 0.42
N ILE A 230 6.56 0.29 -0.27
CA ILE A 230 7.89 0.63 0.24
C ILE A 230 8.02 2.14 0.44
N VAL A 231 7.61 2.93 -0.55
CA VAL A 231 7.67 4.40 -0.49
C VAL A 231 6.80 4.94 0.65
N GLY A 232 5.53 4.55 0.72
CA GLY A 232 4.63 5.02 1.77
C GLY A 232 5.14 4.69 3.18
N ARG A 233 5.63 3.46 3.39
CA ARG A 233 6.24 3.05 4.65
C ARG A 233 7.51 3.83 4.98
N THR A 234 8.35 4.09 3.98
CA THR A 234 9.59 4.84 4.15
C THR A 234 9.31 6.28 4.59
N VAL A 235 8.38 6.95 3.91
CA VAL A 235 8.00 8.34 4.25
C VAL A 235 7.54 8.46 5.70
N VAL A 236 6.60 7.60 6.12
CA VAL A 236 6.10 7.62 7.51
C VAL A 236 7.25 7.41 8.51
N ARG A 237 8.14 6.46 8.24
CA ARG A 237 9.28 6.15 9.11
C ARG A 237 10.26 7.33 9.19
N GLU A 238 10.65 7.91 8.05
CA GLU A 238 11.63 9.00 7.99
C GLU A 238 11.11 10.29 8.61
N ASN A 239 9.80 10.51 8.60
CA ASN A 239 9.16 11.64 9.21
C ASN A 239 8.93 11.50 10.72
N GLY A 240 9.36 10.37 11.32
CA GLY A 240 9.47 10.23 12.78
C GLY A 240 8.24 9.66 13.47
N GLU A 241 7.31 9.07 12.75
CA GLU A 241 6.32 8.23 13.40
C GLU A 241 6.88 6.81 13.57
N PRO A 242 6.78 6.23 14.76
CA PRO A 242 7.13 4.83 14.92
C PRO A 242 6.23 4.03 13.97
N PRO A 243 6.76 3.01 13.27
CA PRO A 243 5.91 2.13 12.49
C PRO A 243 4.81 1.62 13.42
N ALA A 244 3.55 1.84 13.02
CA ALA A 244 2.42 1.34 13.76
C ALA A 244 2.66 -0.15 14.02
N ARG A 245 2.83 -0.50 15.28
CA ARG A 245 3.01 -1.85 15.81
C ARG A 245 3.81 -2.79 14.90
N ARG A 246 5.04 -3.06 15.27
CA ARG A 246 5.75 -4.22 14.71
C ARG A 246 4.93 -5.45 15.05
N THR A 247 4.27 -6.05 14.07
CA THR A 247 3.75 -7.40 14.23
C THR A 247 4.94 -8.30 14.52
N ARG A 248 5.14 -8.64 15.77
CA ARG A 248 6.14 -9.61 16.16
C ARG A 248 5.52 -10.99 16.01
N VAL A 249 5.97 -11.71 15.01
CA VAL A 249 5.69 -13.13 14.91
C VAL A 249 6.80 -13.84 15.69
N GLY A 250 6.45 -14.43 16.81
CA GLY A 250 7.38 -15.19 17.65
C GLY A 250 6.93 -16.64 17.75
N LEU A 251 7.89 -17.55 17.78
CA LEU A 251 7.64 -18.92 18.23
C LEU A 251 7.76 -18.92 19.75
N VAL A 252 6.69 -19.27 20.43
CA VAL A 252 6.68 -19.40 21.89
C VAL A 252 6.51 -20.87 22.27
N PRO A 253 7.29 -21.36 23.23
CA PRO A 253 7.03 -22.68 23.78
C PRO A 253 5.65 -22.68 24.43
N SER A 254 4.84 -23.66 24.11
CA SER A 254 3.52 -23.88 24.72
C SER A 254 3.48 -25.23 25.41
N THR A 255 2.81 -25.28 26.54
CA THR A 255 2.48 -26.53 27.22
C THR A 255 0.98 -26.78 27.16
N ASP A 256 0.55 -28.04 27.13
CA ASP A 256 -0.87 -28.35 27.24
C ASP A 256 -1.45 -27.90 28.57
N ALA A 257 -2.78 -27.81 28.68
CA ALA A 257 -3.47 -27.39 29.90
C ALA A 257 -3.21 -28.33 31.13
N LYS A 258 -2.56 -29.48 30.90
CA LYS A 258 -2.20 -30.46 31.94
C LYS A 258 -0.70 -30.45 32.22
N GLY A 259 0.11 -29.65 31.54
CA GLY A 259 1.56 -29.55 31.73
C GLY A 259 2.36 -30.77 31.25
N THR A 260 1.75 -31.70 30.52
CA THR A 260 2.36 -32.97 30.10
C THR A 260 2.85 -32.97 28.65
N GLY A 261 2.48 -32.00 27.83
CA GLY A 261 2.91 -31.87 26.43
C GLY A 261 3.72 -30.61 26.23
N ALA A 262 4.85 -30.71 25.51
CA ALA A 262 5.59 -29.56 25.02
C ALA A 262 5.21 -29.30 23.54
N GLY A 263 4.80 -28.10 23.21
CA GLY A 263 4.47 -27.66 21.89
C GLY A 263 5.14 -26.33 21.52
N VAL A 264 5.03 -25.92 20.28
CA VAL A 264 5.49 -24.60 19.81
C VAL A 264 4.27 -23.86 19.32
N GLY A 265 3.96 -22.75 19.98
CA GLY A 265 2.89 -21.83 19.60
C GLY A 265 3.42 -20.68 18.75
N LEU A 266 2.57 -20.12 17.90
CA LEU A 266 2.86 -18.91 17.12
C LEU A 266 2.23 -17.74 17.87
N SER A 267 3.05 -16.82 18.41
CA SER A 267 2.55 -15.56 18.96
C SER A 267 2.57 -14.48 17.88
N VAL A 268 1.45 -13.81 17.71
CA VAL A 268 1.35 -12.63 16.85
C VAL A 268 0.97 -11.46 17.74
N GLU A 269 1.92 -10.55 18.00
CA GLU A 269 1.66 -9.29 18.68
C GLU A 269 1.35 -8.22 17.63
N TRP A 270 0.19 -7.59 17.77
CA TRP A 270 -0.31 -6.55 16.85
C TRP A 270 0.08 -5.14 17.29
#